data_7b245ef760dfedd4f55a70d975cb230f
#
_entry.id   7b245ef760dfedd4f55a70d975cb230f
#
_cell.length_a   1.000
_cell.length_b   1.000
_cell.length_c   1.000
_cell.angle_alpha   90.00
_cell.angle_beta   90.00
_cell.angle_gamma   90.00
#
_symmetry.space_group_name_H-M   'P 1'
#
loop_
_entity.id
_entity.type
_entity.pdbx_description
1 polymer ?
#
loop_
_entity_poly.entity_id
_entity_poly.type
_entity_poly.pdbx_seq_one_letter_code
_entity_poly.pdbx_strand_id
1 'polypeptide(L)'
;MIDKDKNQPNYQKVVYTEQKIKEYAGNPLIEALPPIMSVFEAYEKMQSFPPYDKRERELSEELRYHMLFRLQQFFQPVTKHIELERRVSRLIRSGYLNRNPLHINETRFLRGERVPTSSSSFTLMGFSGIGKS
;
A
#
# COMPACT_ATOMS: atom_id res chain seq x y z
N MET A 1 5.83 36.56 -20.73
CA MET A 1 5.27 35.27 -21.22
C MET A 1 5.28 34.33 -20.03
N ILE A 2 4.15 34.23 -19.31
CA ILE A 2 4.06 33.45 -18.08
C ILE A 2 3.72 32.03 -18.50
N ASP A 3 4.61 31.12 -18.18
CA ASP A 3 4.51 29.67 -18.46
C ASP A 3 3.34 29.10 -17.66
N LYS A 4 2.20 28.84 -18.33
CA LYS A 4 0.94 28.37 -17.74
C LYS A 4 0.91 26.87 -17.45
N ASP A 5 1.98 26.12 -17.74
CA ASP A 5 1.97 24.65 -17.68
C ASP A 5 2.47 24.03 -16.36
N LYS A 6 2.86 24.83 -15.36
CA LYS A 6 3.43 24.31 -14.11
C LYS A 6 2.42 23.93 -13.02
N ASN A 7 1.12 24.05 -13.27
CA ASN A 7 0.12 23.85 -12.21
C ASN A 7 -1.00 22.87 -12.58
N GLN A 8 -0.77 21.94 -13.50
CA GLN A 8 -1.69 20.82 -13.67
C GLN A 8 -1.36 19.75 -12.59
N PRO A 9 -2.34 19.38 -11.78
CA PRO A 9 -2.15 18.29 -10.84
C PRO A 9 -1.77 17.03 -11.63
N ASN A 10 -0.68 16.40 -11.21
CA ASN A 10 -0.16 15.18 -11.85
C ASN A 10 -1.09 14.00 -11.53
N TYR A 11 -2.16 13.86 -12.29
CA TYR A 11 -3.09 12.74 -12.17
C TYR A 11 -2.41 11.47 -12.65
N GLN A 12 -2.19 10.52 -11.76
CA GLN A 12 -1.78 9.19 -12.17
C GLN A 12 -2.94 8.51 -12.91
N LYS A 13 -2.65 7.98 -14.09
CA LYS A 13 -3.62 7.20 -14.85
C LYS A 13 -3.95 5.92 -14.07
N VAL A 14 -5.20 5.76 -13.71
CA VAL A 14 -5.68 4.55 -13.03
C VAL A 14 -5.68 3.38 -14.02
N VAL A 15 -5.10 2.27 -13.63
CA VAL A 15 -5.16 1.00 -14.37
C VAL A 15 -6.16 0.10 -13.66
N TYR A 16 -7.27 -0.21 -14.32
CA TYR A 16 -8.28 -1.11 -13.77
C TYR A 16 -7.87 -2.55 -14.03
N THR A 17 -7.96 -3.39 -13.01
CA THR A 17 -7.62 -4.81 -13.07
C THR A 17 -8.89 -5.65 -12.90
N GLU A 18 -9.16 -6.53 -13.86
CA GLU A 18 -10.27 -7.47 -13.76
C GLU A 18 -10.17 -8.32 -12.49
N GLN A 19 -11.27 -8.37 -11.75
CA GLN A 19 -11.33 -9.11 -10.49
C GLN A 19 -11.92 -10.50 -10.72
N LYS A 20 -11.19 -11.51 -10.24
CA LYS A 20 -11.63 -12.93 -10.29
C LYS A 20 -12.74 -13.24 -9.29
N ILE A 21 -12.88 -12.44 -8.25
CA ILE A 21 -13.90 -12.59 -7.20
C ILE A 21 -15.14 -11.84 -7.66
N LYS A 22 -16.26 -12.56 -7.79
CA LYS A 22 -17.52 -12.03 -8.31
C LYS A 22 -18.01 -10.79 -7.56
N GLU A 23 -17.84 -10.79 -6.24
CA GLU A 23 -18.26 -9.68 -5.37
C GLU A 23 -17.42 -8.41 -5.57
N TYR A 24 -16.23 -8.53 -6.17
CA TYR A 24 -15.32 -7.41 -6.45
C TYR A 24 -15.47 -6.90 -7.89
N ALA A 25 -15.96 -7.74 -8.79
CA ALA A 25 -16.12 -7.40 -10.19
C ALA A 25 -17.16 -6.29 -10.39
N GLY A 26 -16.88 -5.35 -11.31
CA GLY A 26 -17.76 -4.23 -11.59
C GLY A 26 -17.76 -3.15 -10.48
N ASN A 27 -16.82 -3.18 -9.56
CA ASN A 27 -16.61 -2.10 -8.60
C ASN A 27 -15.31 -1.33 -8.94
N PRO A 28 -15.39 -0.13 -9.56
CA PRO A 28 -14.21 0.60 -10.00
C PRO A 28 -13.26 0.98 -8.85
N LEU A 29 -13.74 1.13 -7.63
CA LEU A 29 -12.89 1.39 -6.47
C LEU A 29 -12.03 0.18 -6.09
N ILE A 30 -12.52 -1.03 -6.34
CA ILE A 30 -11.77 -2.27 -6.09
C ILE A 30 -10.89 -2.61 -7.29
N GLU A 31 -11.40 -2.42 -8.51
CA GLU A 31 -10.67 -2.69 -9.74
C GLU A 31 -9.46 -1.75 -9.93
N ALA A 32 -9.50 -0.55 -9.35
CA ALA A 32 -8.40 0.39 -9.31
C ALA A 32 -7.28 -0.01 -8.31
N LEU A 33 -7.54 -0.96 -7.42
CA LEU A 33 -6.53 -1.45 -6.48
C LEU A 33 -5.55 -2.41 -7.19
N PRO A 34 -4.30 -2.49 -6.71
CA PRO A 34 -3.37 -3.50 -7.19
C PRO A 34 -3.96 -4.92 -7.06
N PRO A 35 -3.58 -5.86 -7.92
CA PRO A 35 -4.04 -7.23 -7.81
C PRO A 35 -3.67 -7.85 -6.45
N ILE A 36 -4.46 -8.83 -6.01
CA ILE A 36 -4.16 -9.57 -4.79
C ILE A 36 -2.85 -10.33 -5.01
N MET A 37 -1.83 -9.99 -4.25
CA MET A 37 -0.50 -10.55 -4.40
C MET A 37 -0.40 -11.95 -3.78
N SER A 38 0.42 -12.80 -4.39
CA SER A 38 0.90 -14.03 -3.78
C SER A 38 1.85 -13.73 -2.61
N VAL A 39 2.19 -14.73 -1.81
CA VAL A 39 3.19 -14.59 -0.72
C VAL A 39 4.53 -14.13 -1.27
N PHE A 40 4.95 -14.72 -2.37
CA PHE A 40 6.23 -14.43 -2.98
C PHE A 40 6.28 -13.00 -3.53
N GLU A 41 5.26 -12.57 -4.27
CA GLU A 41 5.17 -11.20 -4.79
C GLU A 41 5.13 -10.15 -3.67
N ALA A 42 4.40 -10.42 -2.59
CA ALA A 42 4.36 -9.53 -1.44
C ALA A 42 5.73 -9.44 -0.77
N TYR A 43 6.43 -10.57 -0.61
CA TYR A 43 7.79 -10.61 -0.08
C TYR A 43 8.75 -9.79 -0.95
N GLU A 44 8.79 -10.05 -2.25
CA GLU A 44 9.66 -9.34 -3.21
C GLU A 44 9.43 -7.83 -3.24
N LYS A 45 8.16 -7.40 -3.13
CA LYS A 45 7.83 -5.97 -3.14
C LYS A 45 8.13 -5.26 -1.82
N MET A 46 8.09 -5.97 -0.70
CA MET A 46 8.36 -5.38 0.61
C MET A 46 9.82 -5.35 0.97
N GLN A 47 10.64 -6.27 0.43
CA GLN A 47 12.06 -6.31 0.76
C GLN A 47 12.79 -5.07 0.22
N SER A 48 13.76 -4.59 0.99
CA SER A 48 14.65 -3.51 0.60
C SER A 48 16.06 -3.81 1.09
N PHE A 49 17.00 -3.87 0.16
CA PHE A 49 18.40 -4.08 0.47
C PHE A 49 19.22 -2.91 -0.05
N PRO A 50 19.92 -2.18 0.82
CA PRO A 50 20.80 -1.12 0.39
C PRO A 50 21.97 -1.69 -0.43
N PRO A 51 22.49 -0.94 -1.41
CA PRO A 51 23.64 -1.38 -2.20
C PRO A 51 24.85 -1.60 -1.28
N TYR A 52 25.61 -2.64 -1.55
CA TYR A 52 26.81 -3.00 -0.81
C TYR A 52 27.96 -3.32 -1.77
N ASP A 53 29.14 -2.66 -1.56
CA ASP A 53 30.39 -2.97 -2.26
C ASP A 53 31.43 -3.47 -1.23
N LYS A 54 32.04 -4.63 -1.50
CA LYS A 54 33.08 -5.21 -0.63
C LYS A 54 34.28 -4.29 -0.43
N ARG A 55 34.61 -3.44 -1.43
CA ARG A 55 35.71 -2.47 -1.36
C ARG A 55 35.48 -1.38 -0.31
N GLU A 56 34.24 -1.17 0.12
CA GLU A 56 33.91 -0.20 1.17
C GLU A 56 34.52 -0.56 2.53
N ARG A 57 34.92 -1.82 2.72
CA ARG A 57 35.65 -2.26 3.94
C ARG A 57 37.06 -1.68 4.04
N GLU A 58 37.65 -1.26 2.92
CA GLU A 58 38.97 -0.67 2.84
C GLU A 58 38.99 0.84 3.10
N LEU A 59 37.82 1.44 3.21
CA LEU A 59 37.68 2.86 3.52
C LEU A 59 38.04 3.15 4.99
N SER A 60 38.38 4.41 5.26
CA SER A 60 38.69 4.86 6.61
C SER A 60 37.50 4.63 7.55
N GLU A 61 37.79 4.50 8.83
CA GLU A 61 36.78 4.22 9.88
C GLU A 61 35.63 5.22 9.81
N GLU A 62 35.91 6.51 9.73
CA GLU A 62 34.90 7.57 9.67
C GLU A 62 33.94 7.40 8.49
N LEU A 63 34.47 7.14 7.29
CA LEU A 63 33.62 6.90 6.11
C LEU A 63 32.74 5.67 6.28
N ARG A 64 33.24 4.61 6.91
CA ARG A 64 32.45 3.41 7.20
C ARG A 64 31.31 3.68 8.18
N TYR A 65 31.53 4.56 9.20
CA TYR A 65 30.46 4.99 10.10
C TYR A 65 29.34 5.70 9.34
N HIS A 66 29.68 6.61 8.44
CA HIS A 66 28.66 7.28 7.62
C HIS A 66 27.85 6.30 6.77
N MET A 67 28.45 5.22 6.33
CA MET A 67 27.75 4.20 5.52
C MET A 67 26.71 3.39 6.32
N LEU A 68 26.83 3.33 7.64
CA LEU A 68 25.85 2.62 8.49
C LEU A 68 24.43 3.21 8.37
N PHE A 69 24.27 4.47 7.99
CA PHE A 69 22.96 5.07 7.76
C PHE A 69 22.16 4.35 6.67
N ARG A 70 22.81 3.63 5.75
CA ARG A 70 22.12 2.80 4.76
C ARG A 70 21.31 1.68 5.38
N LEU A 71 21.68 1.22 6.59
CA LEU A 71 20.94 0.17 7.28
C LEU A 71 19.49 0.56 7.59
N GLN A 72 19.19 1.87 7.63
CA GLN A 72 17.83 2.36 7.76
C GLN A 72 16.95 1.98 6.54
N GLN A 73 17.56 1.71 5.40
CA GLN A 73 16.88 1.26 4.19
C GLN A 73 16.79 -0.27 4.10
N PHE A 74 17.43 -0.98 5.02
CA PHE A 74 17.37 -2.44 5.02
C PHE A 74 16.04 -2.90 5.60
N PHE A 75 15.30 -3.66 4.82
CA PHE A 75 14.08 -4.29 5.29
C PHE A 75 13.95 -5.70 4.71
N GLN A 76 13.89 -6.68 5.57
CA GLN A 76 13.62 -8.07 5.21
C GLN A 76 12.29 -8.50 5.82
N PRO A 77 11.27 -8.75 5.00
CA PRO A 77 9.97 -9.16 5.49
C PRO A 77 10.04 -10.52 6.21
N VAL A 78 9.27 -10.66 7.26
CA VAL A 78 9.01 -11.94 7.93
C VAL A 78 7.55 -12.31 7.75
N THR A 79 7.17 -13.55 8.10
CA THR A 79 5.81 -14.07 7.94
C THR A 79 4.73 -13.13 8.47
N LYS A 80 5.00 -12.45 9.59
CA LYS A 80 4.05 -11.50 10.19
C LYS A 80 3.77 -10.28 9.31
N HIS A 81 4.75 -9.79 8.55
CA HIS A 81 4.56 -8.69 7.61
C HIS A 81 3.65 -9.13 6.45
N ILE A 82 3.81 -10.35 5.96
CA ILE A 82 2.95 -10.93 4.92
C ILE A 82 1.51 -11.11 5.42
N GLU A 83 1.35 -11.60 6.66
CA GLU A 83 0.01 -11.70 7.29
C GLU A 83 -0.65 -10.32 7.42
N LEU A 84 0.11 -9.30 7.78
CA LEU A 84 -0.36 -7.93 7.91
C LEU A 84 -0.80 -7.37 6.57
N GLU A 85 0.02 -7.51 5.52
CA GLU A 85 -0.33 -7.11 4.14
C GLU A 85 -1.68 -7.71 3.74
N ARG A 86 -1.84 -9.03 3.92
CA ARG A 86 -3.08 -9.73 3.56
C ARG A 86 -4.29 -9.25 4.34
N ARG A 87 -4.12 -8.91 5.62
CA ARG A 87 -5.20 -8.33 6.44
C ARG A 87 -5.58 -6.95 5.92
N VAL A 88 -4.60 -6.08 5.69
CA VAL A 88 -4.82 -4.72 5.15
C VAL A 88 -5.49 -4.80 3.78
N SER A 89 -5.01 -5.65 2.88
CA SER A 89 -5.57 -5.86 1.55
C SER A 89 -7.05 -6.25 1.59
N ARG A 90 -7.42 -7.17 2.49
CA ARG A 90 -8.82 -7.57 2.71
C ARG A 90 -9.67 -6.46 3.31
N LEU A 91 -9.15 -5.73 4.30
CA LEU A 91 -9.87 -4.63 4.94
C LEU A 91 -10.20 -3.50 3.95
N ILE A 92 -9.24 -3.13 3.11
CA ILE A 92 -9.44 -2.09 2.08
C ILE A 92 -10.55 -2.53 1.12
N ARG A 93 -10.47 -3.76 0.59
CA ARG A 93 -11.45 -4.27 -0.36
C ARG A 93 -12.84 -4.42 0.26
N SER A 94 -12.93 -4.97 1.48
CA SER A 94 -14.21 -5.07 2.19
C SER A 94 -14.83 -3.71 2.48
N GLY A 95 -14.02 -2.70 2.77
CA GLY A 95 -14.46 -1.33 2.96
C GLY A 95 -15.07 -0.71 1.70
N TYR A 96 -14.65 -1.14 0.52
CA TYR A 96 -15.19 -0.67 -0.76
C TYR A 96 -16.36 -1.48 -1.30
N LEU A 97 -16.63 -2.69 -0.79
CA LEU A 97 -17.72 -3.55 -1.27
C LEU A 97 -19.07 -2.82 -1.33
N ASN A 98 -19.41 -2.08 -0.27
CA ASN A 98 -20.69 -1.37 -0.17
C ASN A 98 -20.62 0.08 -0.69
N ARG A 99 -19.52 0.46 -1.33
CA ARG A 99 -19.28 1.82 -1.84
C ARG A 99 -19.13 1.86 -3.36
N ASN A 100 -19.71 0.89 -4.07
CA ASN A 100 -19.62 0.87 -5.52
C ASN A 100 -20.37 2.11 -6.10
N PRO A 101 -19.66 3.06 -6.73
CA PRO A 101 -20.28 4.28 -7.25
C PRO A 101 -21.26 4.01 -8.38
N LEU A 102 -21.17 2.86 -9.06
CA LEU A 102 -22.08 2.48 -10.13
C LEU A 102 -23.44 1.97 -9.61
N HIS A 103 -23.52 1.60 -8.32
CA HIS A 103 -24.71 1.06 -7.66
C HIS A 103 -25.29 1.99 -6.61
N ILE A 104 -24.65 3.13 -6.36
CA ILE A 104 -25.21 4.16 -5.49
C ILE A 104 -26.37 4.80 -6.27
N ASN A 105 -27.60 4.43 -5.94
CA ASN A 105 -28.76 5.15 -6.45
C ASN A 105 -28.62 6.60 -6.06
N GLU A 106 -28.57 7.50 -7.05
CA GLU A 106 -28.48 8.96 -6.86
C GLU A 106 -29.56 9.47 -5.87
N THR A 107 -30.73 8.83 -5.84
CA THR A 107 -31.79 9.09 -4.88
C THR A 107 -31.42 8.87 -3.42
N ARG A 108 -30.55 7.90 -3.09
CA ARG A 108 -30.11 7.69 -1.72
C ARG A 108 -29.12 8.76 -1.25
N PHE A 109 -28.23 9.17 -2.16
CA PHE A 109 -27.29 10.26 -1.89
C PHE A 109 -28.02 11.59 -1.70
N LEU A 110 -28.97 11.89 -2.57
CA LEU A 110 -29.80 13.11 -2.50
C LEU A 110 -30.73 13.15 -1.27
N ARG A 111 -31.11 12.00 -0.72
CA ARG A 111 -31.91 11.90 0.52
C ARG A 111 -31.08 11.97 1.78
N GLY A 112 -29.76 12.13 1.70
CA GLY A 112 -28.88 12.13 2.88
C GLY A 112 -28.85 10.79 3.64
N GLU A 113 -29.32 9.70 3.02
CA GLU A 113 -29.24 8.37 3.61
C GLU A 113 -27.78 7.96 3.76
N ARG A 114 -27.39 7.65 5.00
CA ARG A 114 -26.04 7.14 5.25
C ARG A 114 -25.86 5.82 4.53
N VAL A 115 -24.95 5.79 3.55
CA VAL A 115 -24.46 4.52 2.99
C VAL A 115 -23.83 3.75 4.15
N PRO A 116 -24.25 2.49 4.41
CA PRO A 116 -23.65 1.71 5.48
C PRO A 116 -22.15 1.55 5.19
N THR A 117 -21.36 2.31 5.91
CA THR A 117 -19.90 2.21 5.84
C THR A 117 -19.48 1.21 6.89
N SER A 118 -19.05 0.02 6.46
CA SER A 118 -18.32 -0.85 7.37
C SER A 118 -17.00 -0.17 7.70
N SER A 119 -16.88 0.43 8.87
CA SER A 119 -15.60 0.87 9.39
C SER A 119 -14.83 -0.39 9.81
N SER A 120 -13.86 -0.79 9.00
CA SER A 120 -12.97 -1.88 9.34
C SER A 120 -11.70 -1.29 9.92
N SER A 121 -11.39 -1.62 11.16
CA SER A 121 -10.15 -1.24 11.82
C SER A 121 -9.49 -2.46 12.44
N PHE A 122 -8.17 -2.41 12.60
CA PHE A 122 -7.44 -3.39 13.38
C PHE A 122 -6.38 -2.69 14.23
N THR A 123 -6.01 -3.30 15.32
CA THR A 123 -4.96 -2.79 16.21
C THR A 123 -3.77 -3.75 16.18
N LEU A 124 -2.59 -3.20 15.97
CA LEU A 124 -1.33 -3.93 16.07
C LEU A 124 -0.76 -3.71 17.47
N MET A 125 -0.75 -4.78 18.28
CA MET A 125 -0.20 -4.75 19.63
C MET A 125 1.03 -5.65 19.72
N GLY A 126 1.98 -5.24 20.56
CA GLY A 126 3.19 -6.00 20.83
C GLY A 126 4.10 -5.25 21.79
N PHE A 127 5.08 -5.95 22.33
CA PHE A 127 6.09 -5.34 23.21
C PHE A 127 6.90 -4.28 22.47
N SER A 128 7.51 -3.35 23.24
CA SER A 128 8.43 -2.37 22.67
C SER A 128 9.62 -3.09 22.02
N GLY A 129 10.09 -2.55 20.88
CA GLY A 129 11.26 -3.09 20.18
C GLY A 129 11.01 -4.26 19.22
N ILE A 130 9.77 -4.73 19.04
CA ILE A 130 9.45 -5.83 18.09
C ILE A 130 9.23 -5.38 16.64
N GLY A 131 9.60 -4.14 16.29
CA GLY A 131 9.51 -3.65 14.91
C GLY A 131 8.10 -3.26 14.47
N LYS A 132 7.32 -2.57 15.32
CA LYS A 132 5.99 -2.03 14.96
C LYS A 132 6.05 -0.72 14.18
N SER A 133 7.17 -0.02 14.24
CA SER A 133 7.42 1.28 13.57
C SER A 133 8.15 1.10 12.27
#